data_e450afdd3044fad060bccd1f2a4b65a5
#
_entry.id   e450afdd3044fad060bccd1f2a4b65a5
#
_cell.length_a   1.000
_cell.length_b   1.000
_cell.length_c   1.000
_cell.angle_alpha   90.00
_cell.angle_beta   90.00
_cell.angle_gamma   90.00
#
_symmetry.space_group_name_H-M   'P 1'
#
loop_
_entity.id
_entity.type
_entity.pdbx_description
1 polymer ?
#
loop_
_entity_poly.entity_id
_entity_poly.type
_entity_poly.pdbx_seq_one_letter_code
_entity_poly.pdbx_strand_id
1 'polypeptide(L)'
;MKRYVSIILVLCMLLSFTACGSGSSVGDVDVDLTTMSSTMVYSYVADMLANPEGYKGQLVRMEGDSNTTHGGTHSCIVYDALGCCTEGIEYVLPDEEAYPADGDSITVVGTFATYTKGEGKYFVLIDSVLE
;
A
#
# COMPACT_ATOMS: atom_id res chain seq x y z
N MET A 1 -27.85 -27.51 -42.42
CA MET A 1 -26.64 -26.66 -42.33
C MET A 1 -26.90 -25.32 -41.64
N LYS A 2 -27.93 -24.55 -42.00
CA LYS A 2 -28.21 -23.24 -41.35
C LYS A 2 -28.46 -23.30 -39.83
N ARG A 3 -29.04 -24.39 -39.31
CA ARG A 3 -29.32 -24.58 -37.87
C ARG A 3 -28.05 -24.82 -37.05
N TYR A 4 -27.07 -25.52 -37.58
CA TYR A 4 -25.80 -25.80 -36.88
C TYR A 4 -24.85 -24.59 -36.87
N VAL A 5 -24.88 -23.77 -37.93
CA VAL A 5 -24.12 -22.52 -37.98
C VAL A 5 -24.58 -21.53 -36.91
N SER A 6 -25.92 -21.46 -36.69
CA SER A 6 -26.48 -20.59 -35.64
C SER A 6 -26.10 -21.03 -34.23
N ILE A 7 -26.04 -22.35 -33.98
CA ILE A 7 -25.64 -22.90 -32.67
C ILE A 7 -24.17 -22.70 -32.41
N ILE A 8 -23.32 -22.86 -33.43
CA ILE A 8 -21.86 -22.61 -33.33
C ILE A 8 -21.58 -21.12 -33.08
N LEU A 9 -22.34 -20.22 -33.71
CA LEU A 9 -22.17 -18.78 -33.52
C LEU A 9 -22.58 -18.33 -32.11
N VAL A 10 -23.60 -18.92 -31.50
CA VAL A 10 -24.02 -18.67 -30.12
C VAL A 10 -23.01 -19.25 -29.12
N LEU A 11 -22.44 -20.42 -29.42
CA LEU A 11 -21.43 -21.04 -28.54
C LEU A 11 -20.12 -20.28 -28.53
N CYS A 12 -19.70 -19.63 -29.65
CA CYS A 12 -18.53 -18.77 -29.71
C CYS A 12 -18.70 -17.46 -28.91
N MET A 13 -19.92 -16.93 -28.78
CA MET A 13 -20.18 -15.74 -27.98
C MET A 13 -20.12 -15.98 -26.46
N LEU A 14 -20.23 -17.22 -25.99
CA LEU A 14 -20.17 -17.57 -24.57
C LEU A 14 -18.75 -17.82 -24.06
N LEU A 15 -17.74 -17.83 -24.93
CA LEU A 15 -16.33 -18.07 -24.56
C LEU A 15 -15.48 -16.80 -24.44
N SER A 16 -16.08 -15.62 -24.55
CA SER A 16 -15.33 -14.33 -24.56
C SER A 16 -15.23 -13.65 -23.19
N PHE A 17 -15.53 -14.32 -22.08
CA PHE A 17 -15.45 -13.74 -20.73
C PHE A 17 -14.35 -14.36 -19.85
N THR A 18 -13.14 -14.51 -20.38
CA THR A 18 -11.99 -14.83 -19.54
C THR A 18 -10.76 -14.04 -19.98
N ALA A 19 -10.77 -12.76 -19.67
CA ALA A 19 -9.54 -11.97 -19.56
C ALA A 19 -9.72 -10.95 -18.45
N CYS A 20 -9.82 -11.40 -17.19
CA CYS A 20 -9.42 -10.59 -16.05
C CYS A 20 -7.94 -10.86 -15.84
N GLY A 21 -7.09 -9.94 -16.30
CA GLY A 21 -5.71 -9.87 -15.88
C GLY A 21 -5.69 -9.65 -14.36
N SER A 22 -5.03 -10.54 -13.64
CA SER A 22 -4.76 -10.42 -12.20
C SER A 22 -3.74 -9.30 -11.98
N GLY A 23 -4.19 -8.05 -12.02
CA GLY A 23 -3.58 -7.01 -11.23
C GLY A 23 -4.31 -7.05 -9.89
N SER A 24 -3.65 -7.46 -8.83
CA SER A 24 -4.17 -7.29 -7.47
C SER A 24 -4.12 -5.81 -7.12
N SER A 25 -5.01 -5.01 -7.70
CA SER A 25 -5.29 -3.70 -7.14
C SER A 25 -6.03 -3.96 -5.84
N VAL A 26 -5.38 -3.66 -4.72
CA VAL A 26 -6.07 -3.58 -3.45
C VAL A 26 -7.21 -2.60 -3.64
N GLY A 27 -8.43 -3.04 -3.34
CA GLY A 27 -9.64 -2.27 -3.59
C GLY A 27 -9.65 -0.90 -2.92
N ASP A 28 -10.80 -0.28 -2.87
CA ASP A 28 -11.01 1.05 -2.34
C ASP A 28 -10.27 1.27 -1.01
N VAL A 29 -9.23 2.13 -1.00
CA VAL A 29 -8.47 2.50 0.20
C VAL A 29 -9.09 3.73 0.84
N ASP A 30 -9.06 3.82 2.17
CA ASP A 30 -9.61 4.97 2.89
C ASP A 30 -8.75 6.23 2.69
N VAL A 31 -7.43 6.04 2.60
CA VAL A 31 -6.45 7.11 2.41
C VAL A 31 -5.47 6.72 1.31
N ASP A 32 -5.51 7.43 0.18
CA ASP A 32 -4.56 7.25 -0.92
C ASP A 32 -3.61 8.43 -1.03
N LEU A 33 -2.39 8.25 -0.50
CA LEU A 33 -1.35 9.29 -0.52
C LEU A 33 -0.62 9.36 -1.86
N THR A 34 -0.72 8.34 -2.71
CA THR A 34 -0.02 8.30 -4.03
C THR A 34 -0.57 9.32 -5.02
N THR A 35 -1.79 9.80 -4.78
CA THR A 35 -2.43 10.84 -5.61
C THR A 35 -2.10 12.27 -5.18
N MET A 36 -1.32 12.43 -4.09
CA MET A 36 -0.99 13.73 -3.49
C MET A 36 0.40 14.21 -3.91
N SER A 37 0.65 15.53 -3.82
CA SER A 37 2.02 16.07 -3.98
C SER A 37 2.90 15.68 -2.78
N SER A 38 4.22 15.65 -2.97
CA SER A 38 5.18 15.30 -1.90
C SER A 38 5.00 16.13 -0.62
N THR A 39 4.74 17.43 -0.77
CA THR A 39 4.47 18.33 0.37
C THR A 39 3.20 17.91 1.14
N MET A 40 2.16 17.51 0.42
CA MET A 40 0.92 17.05 1.03
C MET A 40 1.09 15.69 1.69
N VAL A 41 1.80 14.76 1.04
CA VAL A 41 2.11 13.43 1.61
C VAL A 41 2.85 13.57 2.93
N TYR A 42 3.95 14.35 2.95
CA TYR A 42 4.73 14.60 4.16
C TYR A 42 3.87 15.18 5.29
N SER A 43 3.08 16.21 4.98
CA SER A 43 2.19 16.86 5.97
C SER A 43 1.11 15.92 6.48
N TYR A 44 0.57 15.08 5.60
CA TYR A 44 -0.46 14.10 5.95
C TYR A 44 0.10 13.01 6.87
N VAL A 45 1.26 12.46 6.53
CA VAL A 45 1.96 11.47 7.38
C VAL A 45 2.30 12.08 8.74
N ALA A 46 2.84 13.31 8.77
CA ALA A 46 3.12 13.99 10.03
C ALA A 46 1.85 14.16 10.90
N ASP A 47 0.70 14.46 10.30
CA ASP A 47 -0.58 14.53 11.03
C ASP A 47 -1.04 13.16 11.53
N MET A 48 -0.90 12.10 10.73
CA MET A 48 -1.19 10.72 11.17
C MET A 48 -0.39 10.33 12.42
N LEU A 49 0.89 10.73 12.47
CA LEU A 49 1.78 10.44 13.60
C LEU A 49 1.44 11.29 14.83
N ALA A 50 1.02 12.55 14.63
CA ALA A 50 0.63 13.46 15.70
C ALA A 50 -0.77 13.14 16.26
N ASN A 51 -1.70 12.74 15.42
CA ASN A 51 -3.12 12.52 15.75
C ASN A 51 -3.61 11.11 15.37
N PRO A 52 -2.94 10.03 15.79
CA PRO A 52 -3.13 8.68 15.27
C PRO A 52 -4.55 8.12 15.49
N GLU A 53 -5.25 8.59 16.51
CA GLU A 53 -6.59 8.08 16.84
C GLU A 53 -7.61 8.36 15.72
N GLY A 54 -7.39 9.39 14.90
CA GLY A 54 -8.24 9.71 13.75
C GLY A 54 -8.03 8.79 12.55
N TYR A 55 -6.93 8.03 12.54
CA TYR A 55 -6.51 7.21 11.39
C TYR A 55 -6.49 5.70 11.66
N LYS A 56 -6.54 5.29 12.93
CA LYS A 56 -6.54 3.87 13.31
C LYS A 56 -7.64 3.09 12.60
N GLY A 57 -7.24 1.96 12.02
CA GLY A 57 -8.14 1.06 11.31
C GLY A 57 -8.42 1.46 9.86
N GLN A 58 -7.90 2.59 9.38
CA GLN A 58 -8.03 2.99 7.98
C GLN A 58 -7.05 2.22 7.11
N LEU A 59 -7.49 1.83 5.92
CA LEU A 59 -6.64 1.24 4.88
C LEU A 59 -5.91 2.37 4.14
N VAL A 60 -4.60 2.40 4.26
CA VAL A 60 -3.73 3.46 3.74
C VAL A 60 -2.88 2.91 2.60
N ARG A 61 -2.82 3.64 1.48
CA ARG A 61 -1.85 3.44 0.39
C ARG A 61 -0.85 4.58 0.42
N MET A 62 0.44 4.27 0.51
CA MET A 62 1.50 5.26 0.48
C MET A 62 2.68 4.82 -0.38
N GLU A 63 3.34 5.77 -1.02
CA GLU A 63 4.57 5.58 -1.77
C GLU A 63 5.72 6.29 -1.06
N GLY A 64 6.88 5.65 -1.02
CA GLY A 64 8.09 6.18 -0.40
C GLY A 64 9.27 5.25 -0.59
N ASP A 65 10.35 5.51 0.15
CA ASP A 65 11.54 4.67 0.10
C ASP A 65 11.53 3.64 1.24
N SER A 66 11.89 2.40 0.89
CA SER A 66 12.09 1.34 1.88
C SER A 66 13.31 1.63 2.75
N ASN A 67 13.16 1.46 4.05
CA ASN A 67 14.26 1.60 5.00
C ASN A 67 14.14 0.55 6.11
N THR A 68 15.25 -0.08 6.44
CA THR A 68 15.36 -1.04 7.55
C THR A 68 16.18 -0.44 8.68
N THR A 69 15.59 -0.36 9.85
CA THR A 69 16.31 0.09 11.05
C THR A 69 17.28 -0.96 11.55
N HIS A 70 18.27 -0.56 12.38
CA HIS A 70 19.19 -1.50 13.02
C HIS A 70 18.49 -2.59 13.87
N GLY A 71 17.24 -2.37 14.24
CA GLY A 71 16.42 -3.33 14.98
C GLY A 71 15.63 -4.31 14.08
N GLY A 72 15.81 -4.24 12.76
CA GLY A 72 15.09 -5.08 11.79
C GLY A 72 13.65 -4.65 11.51
N THR A 73 13.28 -3.42 11.88
CA THR A 73 11.97 -2.85 11.58
C THR A 73 12.01 -2.20 10.20
N HIS A 74 11.04 -2.51 9.36
CA HIS A 74 10.90 -1.97 8.00
C HIS A 74 9.92 -0.79 7.99
N SER A 75 10.31 0.30 7.32
CA SER A 75 9.52 1.53 7.25
C SER A 75 9.46 2.06 5.82
N CYS A 76 8.34 2.63 5.45
CA CYS A 76 8.17 3.42 4.24
C CYS A 76 8.44 4.89 4.60
N ILE A 77 9.47 5.48 4.01
CA ILE A 77 9.95 6.83 4.32
C ILE A 77 9.46 7.81 3.26
N VAL A 78 8.90 8.91 3.71
CA VAL A 78 8.51 10.05 2.87
C VAL A 78 9.34 11.28 3.23
N TYR A 79 9.52 12.17 2.25
CA TYR A 79 10.35 13.35 2.37
C TYR A 79 9.51 14.63 2.24
N ASP A 80 9.93 15.68 2.90
CA ASP A 80 9.39 17.02 2.65
C ASP A 80 9.78 17.51 1.23
N ALA A 81 9.23 18.64 0.81
CA ALA A 81 9.48 19.20 -0.52
C ALA A 81 10.95 19.55 -0.80
N LEU A 82 11.74 19.75 0.24
CA LEU A 82 13.17 20.09 0.15
C LEU A 82 14.08 18.86 0.34
N GLY A 83 13.51 17.71 0.73
CA GLY A 83 14.25 16.50 1.02
C GLY A 83 15.12 16.57 2.28
N CYS A 84 14.90 17.58 3.14
CA CYS A 84 15.69 17.76 4.36
C CYS A 84 15.06 17.13 5.61
N CYS A 85 13.77 16.85 5.58
CA CYS A 85 13.05 16.21 6.67
C CYS A 85 12.36 14.95 6.19
N THR A 86 12.32 13.95 7.04
CA THR A 86 11.71 12.65 6.73
C THR A 86 10.71 12.28 7.80
N GLU A 87 9.62 11.66 7.37
CA GLU A 87 8.68 10.93 8.22
C GLU A 87 8.55 9.50 7.70
N GLY A 88 8.16 8.56 8.55
CA GLY A 88 8.02 7.17 8.13
C GLY A 88 6.99 6.42 8.95
N ILE A 89 6.36 5.47 8.31
CA ILE A 89 5.45 4.52 8.97
C ILE A 89 6.03 3.12 8.77
N GLU A 90 6.10 2.36 9.87
CA GLU A 90 6.50 0.94 9.80
C GLU A 90 5.46 0.16 8.97
N TYR A 91 5.90 -0.91 8.31
CA TYR A 91 4.97 -1.83 7.63
C TYR A 91 5.38 -3.27 7.87
N VAL A 92 4.38 -4.15 7.90
CA VAL A 92 4.57 -5.59 8.15
C VAL A 92 4.00 -6.38 6.99
N LEU A 93 4.90 -7.06 6.26
CA LEU A 93 4.53 -8.02 5.22
C LEU A 93 4.30 -9.40 5.83
N PRO A 94 3.46 -10.23 5.21
CA PRO A 94 3.21 -11.60 5.66
C PRO A 94 4.44 -12.52 5.50
N ASP A 95 5.37 -12.18 4.62
CA ASP A 95 6.60 -12.92 4.34
C ASP A 95 7.82 -12.03 4.57
N GLU A 96 8.69 -12.41 5.52
CA GLU A 96 9.90 -11.65 5.85
C GLU A 96 10.93 -11.63 4.69
N GLU A 97 10.93 -12.63 3.78
CA GLU A 97 11.81 -12.65 2.63
C GLU A 97 11.39 -11.68 1.51
N ALA A 98 10.18 -11.15 1.59
CA ALA A 98 9.62 -10.26 0.57
C ALA A 98 9.99 -8.78 0.76
N TYR A 99 10.74 -8.40 1.79
CA TYR A 99 11.09 -7.01 2.04
C TYR A 99 12.09 -6.47 1.01
N PRO A 100 11.80 -5.29 0.42
CA PRO A 100 12.70 -4.60 -0.50
C PRO A 100 14.00 -4.16 0.16
N ALA A 101 15.01 -3.88 -0.65
CA ALA A 101 16.26 -3.31 -0.16
C ALA A 101 16.07 -1.85 0.28
N ASP A 102 16.96 -1.40 1.19
CA ASP A 102 16.96 -0.01 1.64
C ASP A 102 17.19 0.94 0.47
N GLY A 103 16.34 1.97 0.35
CA GLY A 103 16.36 2.94 -0.73
C GLY A 103 15.55 2.54 -1.96
N ASP A 104 14.99 1.34 -2.01
CA ASP A 104 14.05 0.99 -3.07
C ASP A 104 12.76 1.80 -2.93
N SER A 105 12.27 2.34 -4.04
CA SER A 105 10.94 2.98 -4.08
C SER A 105 9.87 1.91 -4.00
N ILE A 106 8.94 2.07 -3.07
CA ILE A 106 7.88 1.12 -2.79
C ILE A 106 6.52 1.81 -2.72
N THR A 107 5.49 1.08 -3.12
CA THR A 107 4.10 1.42 -2.77
C THR A 107 3.59 0.35 -1.82
N VAL A 108 3.23 0.76 -0.61
CA VAL A 108 2.70 -0.12 0.43
C VAL A 108 1.24 0.21 0.73
N VAL A 109 0.43 -0.82 0.86
CA VAL A 109 -0.98 -0.72 1.30
C VAL A 109 -1.15 -1.56 2.55
N GLY A 110 -1.68 -0.96 3.61
CA GLY A 110 -1.91 -1.67 4.87
C GLY A 110 -2.82 -0.90 5.81
N THR A 111 -3.29 -1.56 6.85
CA THR A 111 -4.18 -0.96 7.84
C THR A 111 -3.36 -0.21 8.89
N PHE A 112 -3.63 1.09 9.07
CA PHE A 112 -2.91 1.92 10.04
C PHE A 112 -3.26 1.52 11.47
N ALA A 113 -2.23 1.25 12.26
CA ALA A 113 -2.34 0.84 13.65
C ALA A 113 -1.23 1.49 14.49
N THR A 114 -1.35 1.40 15.80
CA THR A 114 -0.33 1.84 16.74
C THR A 114 -0.04 0.74 17.76
N TYR A 115 1.20 0.65 18.19
CA TYR A 115 1.60 -0.23 19.29
C TYR A 115 2.55 0.50 20.24
N THR A 116 2.75 -0.05 21.43
CA THR A 116 3.70 0.47 22.42
C THR A 116 4.80 -0.55 22.67
N LYS A 117 6.04 -0.08 22.76
CA LYS A 117 7.20 -0.89 23.12
C LYS A 117 8.06 -0.10 24.10
N GLY A 118 8.14 -0.56 25.34
CA GLY A 118 8.71 0.22 26.43
C GLY A 118 7.88 1.47 26.70
N GLU A 119 8.51 2.63 26.72
CA GLU A 119 7.85 3.94 26.88
C GLU A 119 7.48 4.59 25.53
N GLY A 120 7.88 3.96 24.41
CA GLY A 120 7.64 4.49 23.05
C GLY A 120 6.30 4.05 22.46
N LYS A 121 5.65 4.98 21.74
CA LYS A 121 4.51 4.71 20.87
C LYS A 121 5.02 4.64 19.42
N TYR A 122 4.59 3.62 18.69
CA TYR A 122 5.03 3.33 17.33
C TYR A 122 3.81 3.23 16.41
N PHE A 123 4.05 3.45 15.13
CA PHE A 123 3.02 3.53 14.09
C PHE A 123 3.35 2.54 13.00
N VAL A 124 2.36 1.76 12.58
CA VAL A 124 2.57 0.63 11.67
C VAL A 124 1.39 0.46 10.72
N LEU A 125 1.68 0.06 9.49
CA LEU A 125 0.72 -0.53 8.57
C LEU A 125 0.77 -2.04 8.77
N ILE A 126 -0.31 -2.62 9.30
CA ILE A 126 -0.44 -4.07 9.48
C ILE A 126 -1.15 -4.68 8.27
N ASP A 127 -0.99 -6.00 8.10
CA ASP A 127 -1.55 -6.76 6.97
C ASP A 127 -1.18 -6.13 5.61
N SER A 128 0.08 -5.66 5.52
CA SER A 128 0.53 -4.89 4.38
C SER A 128 0.82 -5.75 3.16
N VAL A 129 0.62 -5.14 1.99
CA VAL A 129 1.06 -5.67 0.69
C VAL A 129 1.84 -4.60 -0.06
N LEU A 130 2.77 -5.01 -0.91
CA LEU A 130 3.45 -4.14 -1.88
C LEU A 130 2.75 -4.21 -3.23
N GLU A 131 2.60 -3.06 -3.90
CA GLU A 131 2.03 -2.93 -5.25
C GLU A 131 3.10 -2.65 -6.31
#